data_ae4ecec44226196355d321dc80e3c0f1
#
_entry.id   ae4ecec44226196355d321dc80e3c0f1
#
_cell.length_a   1.000
_cell.length_b   1.000
_cell.length_c   1.000
_cell.angle_alpha   90.00
_cell.angle_beta   90.00
_cell.angle_gamma   90.00
#
_symmetry.space_group_name_H-M   'P 1'
#
loop_
_entity.id
_entity.type
_entity.pdbx_description
1 polymer ?
#
loop_
_entity_poly.entity_id
_entity_poly.type
_entity_poly.pdbx_seq_one_letter_code
_entity_poly.pdbx_strand_id
1 'polypeptide(L)'
;MNEVRNLGDFEPTSFDYSQLDDETSVFLKQRVRNMESIADDTRYRMGKELFQAQERLADHYKGTFVKWFKSLGLDKDNVYFWINEFKFSRNLENTKQALNFGSASKSLKKDVMKKNAPNEAKQAVLNGDITTHKEYVALEKKLKQREQELADRDETIANQQAELEDNRKVQLELNKRNSELSKQQPEQKVITKTVTKEVPVKPDDYDEIKAKIVELKEQSAKDKENIDWNKFRENMKN
;
A
#
# COMPACT_ATOMS: atom_id res chain seq x y z
N MET A 1 -1.38 39.21 -26.05
CA MET A 1 -1.03 37.78 -26.00
C MET A 1 -2.20 37.08 -25.32
N ASN A 2 -2.98 36.31 -26.07
CA ASN A 2 -4.08 35.56 -25.51
C ASN A 2 -3.46 34.36 -24.74
N GLU A 3 -3.54 34.40 -23.41
CA GLU A 3 -3.33 33.19 -22.62
C GLU A 3 -4.33 32.16 -23.09
N VAL A 4 -3.85 31.13 -23.76
CA VAL A 4 -4.61 29.92 -24.01
C VAL A 4 -4.84 29.29 -22.65
N ARG A 5 -5.99 29.57 -22.03
CA ARG A 5 -6.42 28.86 -20.82
C ARG A 5 -6.40 27.38 -21.16
N ASN A 6 -5.56 26.62 -20.46
CA ASN A 6 -5.50 25.17 -20.59
C ASN A 6 -6.87 24.58 -20.29
N LEU A 7 -7.63 24.25 -21.34
CA LEU A 7 -8.95 23.60 -21.25
C LEU A 7 -8.93 22.28 -20.46
N GLY A 8 -7.74 21.74 -20.16
CA GLY A 8 -7.55 20.53 -19.40
C GLY A 8 -7.41 20.68 -17.88
N ASP A 9 -7.36 21.90 -17.37
CA ASP A 9 -7.19 22.18 -15.92
C ASP A 9 -8.50 22.70 -15.31
N PHE A 10 -9.61 22.02 -15.61
CA PHE A 10 -10.88 22.31 -14.94
C PHE A 10 -10.85 21.68 -13.53
N GLU A 11 -10.48 22.51 -12.54
CA GLU A 11 -10.60 22.17 -11.11
C GLU A 11 -11.68 23.08 -10.52
N PRO A 12 -12.88 22.56 -10.22
CA PRO A 12 -13.93 23.36 -9.61
C PRO A 12 -13.49 23.77 -8.19
N THR A 13 -13.41 25.05 -7.94
CA THR A 13 -13.32 25.60 -6.59
C THR A 13 -14.64 25.38 -5.87
N SER A 14 -14.62 25.23 -4.54
CA SER A 14 -15.83 25.05 -3.76
C SER A 14 -16.74 26.30 -3.90
N PHE A 15 -17.89 26.12 -4.52
CA PHE A 15 -18.94 27.13 -4.59
C PHE A 15 -20.01 26.81 -3.53
N ASP A 16 -20.49 27.84 -2.80
CA ASP A 16 -21.57 27.69 -1.81
C ASP A 16 -22.93 27.69 -2.52
N TYR A 17 -23.50 26.51 -2.69
CA TYR A 17 -24.81 26.32 -3.29
C TYR A 17 -25.97 26.60 -2.32
N SER A 18 -25.73 26.85 -1.02
CA SER A 18 -26.78 27.05 -0.03
C SER A 18 -27.58 28.34 -0.24
N GLN A 19 -27.06 29.27 -1.04
CA GLN A 19 -27.70 30.53 -1.38
C GLN A 19 -28.68 30.42 -2.56
N LEU A 20 -28.79 29.23 -3.17
CA LEU A 20 -29.64 28.97 -4.33
C LEU A 20 -30.83 28.10 -3.94
N ASP A 21 -31.92 28.23 -4.70
CA ASP A 21 -33.01 27.26 -4.59
C ASP A 21 -32.55 25.86 -5.04
N ASP A 22 -33.30 24.84 -4.59
CA ASP A 22 -32.92 23.43 -4.80
C ASP A 22 -32.82 23.08 -6.28
N GLU A 23 -33.75 23.58 -7.12
CA GLU A 23 -33.77 23.28 -8.56
C GLU A 23 -32.55 23.86 -9.26
N THR A 24 -32.23 25.12 -8.99
CA THR A 24 -31.03 25.80 -9.54
C THR A 24 -29.75 25.14 -9.02
N SER A 25 -29.68 24.74 -7.75
CA SER A 25 -28.54 24.06 -7.17
C SER A 25 -28.29 22.71 -7.87
N VAL A 26 -29.32 21.90 -8.07
CA VAL A 26 -29.26 20.60 -8.77
C VAL A 26 -28.83 20.80 -10.22
N PHE A 27 -29.43 21.78 -10.90
CA PHE A 27 -29.09 22.10 -12.29
C PHE A 27 -27.61 22.47 -12.45
N LEU A 28 -27.09 23.37 -11.61
CA LEU A 28 -25.70 23.80 -11.68
C LEU A 28 -24.72 22.67 -11.36
N LYS A 29 -25.01 21.88 -10.32
CA LYS A 29 -24.21 20.67 -10.00
C LYS A 29 -24.16 19.69 -11.16
N GLN A 30 -25.24 19.56 -11.91
CA GLN A 30 -25.26 18.70 -13.12
C GLN A 30 -24.40 19.33 -14.24
N ARG A 31 -24.42 20.65 -14.40
CA ARG A 31 -23.54 21.33 -15.40
C ARG A 31 -22.07 21.14 -15.06
N VAL A 32 -21.69 21.27 -13.79
CA VAL A 32 -20.31 20.98 -13.34
C VAL A 32 -19.90 19.56 -13.72
N ARG A 33 -20.71 18.55 -13.39
CA ARG A 33 -20.43 17.15 -13.77
C ARG A 33 -20.28 16.94 -15.27
N ASN A 34 -21.11 17.62 -16.07
CA ASN A 34 -21.00 17.52 -17.52
C ASN A 34 -19.70 18.17 -18.04
N MET A 35 -19.30 19.33 -17.47
CA MET A 35 -18.04 19.98 -17.82
C MET A 35 -16.82 19.13 -17.41
N GLU A 36 -16.86 18.51 -16.26
CA GLU A 36 -15.83 17.57 -15.81
C GLU A 36 -15.68 16.40 -16.78
N SER A 37 -16.80 15.79 -17.19
CA SER A 37 -16.79 14.70 -18.16
C SER A 37 -16.22 15.11 -19.52
N ILE A 38 -16.56 16.30 -20.01
CA ILE A 38 -16.02 16.85 -21.26
C ILE A 38 -14.50 17.08 -21.12
N ALA A 39 -14.06 17.65 -20.01
CA ALA A 39 -12.65 17.90 -19.76
C ALA A 39 -11.85 16.58 -19.68
N ASP A 40 -12.40 15.53 -19.05
CA ASP A 40 -11.78 14.22 -18.95
C ASP A 40 -11.65 13.54 -20.32
N ASP A 41 -12.70 13.55 -21.14
CA ASP A 41 -12.66 13.00 -22.49
C ASP A 41 -11.66 13.76 -23.38
N THR A 42 -11.60 15.08 -23.24
CA THR A 42 -10.64 15.91 -23.96
C THR A 42 -9.21 15.55 -23.55
N ARG A 43 -8.93 15.40 -22.25
CA ARG A 43 -7.60 15.00 -21.75
C ARG A 43 -7.17 13.63 -22.28
N TYR A 44 -8.07 12.66 -22.26
CA TYR A 44 -7.80 11.32 -22.78
C TYR A 44 -7.46 11.35 -24.26
N ARG A 45 -8.24 12.07 -25.08
CA ARG A 45 -8.00 12.21 -26.53
C ARG A 45 -6.68 12.95 -26.81
N MET A 46 -6.42 14.05 -26.11
CA MET A 46 -5.16 14.78 -26.22
C MET A 46 -3.96 13.88 -25.83
N GLY A 47 -4.09 13.12 -24.73
CA GLY A 47 -3.07 12.17 -24.29
C GLY A 47 -2.76 11.10 -25.35
N LYS A 48 -3.78 10.60 -26.05
CA LYS A 48 -3.63 9.64 -27.15
C LYS A 48 -2.83 10.22 -28.31
N GLU A 49 -3.20 11.41 -28.80
CA GLU A 49 -2.52 12.05 -29.91
C GLU A 49 -1.07 12.41 -29.57
N LEU A 50 -0.85 12.95 -28.36
CA LEU A 50 0.50 13.26 -27.86
C LEU A 50 1.35 12.01 -27.71
N PHE A 51 0.77 10.90 -27.24
CA PHE A 51 1.47 9.63 -27.14
C PHE A 51 1.89 9.11 -28.52
N GLN A 52 1.00 9.13 -29.51
CA GLN A 52 1.32 8.71 -30.88
C GLN A 52 2.41 9.57 -31.50
N ALA A 53 2.36 10.90 -31.28
CA ALA A 53 3.42 11.80 -31.73
C ALA A 53 4.75 11.52 -31.02
N GLN A 54 4.73 11.25 -29.71
CA GLN A 54 5.91 10.87 -28.94
C GLN A 54 6.55 9.59 -29.50
N GLU A 55 5.78 8.54 -29.72
CA GLU A 55 6.24 7.27 -30.29
C GLU A 55 6.85 7.49 -31.70
N ARG A 56 6.17 8.25 -32.53
CA ARG A 56 6.66 8.52 -33.90
C ARG A 56 8.00 9.27 -33.94
N LEU A 57 8.22 10.15 -32.95
CA LEU A 57 9.44 10.97 -32.85
C LEU A 57 10.57 10.32 -32.04
N ALA A 58 10.29 9.21 -31.31
CA ALA A 58 11.26 8.61 -30.40
C ALA A 58 12.50 8.08 -31.10
N ASP A 59 12.33 7.39 -32.24
CA ASP A 59 13.41 6.62 -32.86
C ASP A 59 14.42 7.48 -33.62
N HIS A 60 13.96 8.52 -34.31
CA HIS A 60 14.81 9.26 -35.25
C HIS A 60 15.01 10.74 -34.91
N TYR A 61 14.18 11.30 -34.01
CA TYR A 61 14.12 12.76 -33.77
C TYR A 61 14.22 13.11 -32.29
N LYS A 62 15.30 12.67 -31.62
CA LYS A 62 15.51 12.91 -30.20
C LYS A 62 15.40 14.42 -29.85
N GLY A 63 14.58 14.73 -28.85
CA GLY A 63 14.35 16.09 -28.36
C GLY A 63 13.38 16.93 -29.20
N THR A 64 12.96 16.45 -30.38
CA THR A 64 12.01 17.17 -31.27
C THR A 64 10.63 17.19 -30.68
N PHE A 65 10.18 16.14 -30.00
CA PHE A 65 8.85 16.10 -29.36
C PHE A 65 8.64 17.28 -28.41
N VAL A 66 9.62 17.61 -27.58
CA VAL A 66 9.51 18.75 -26.64
C VAL A 66 9.42 20.08 -27.38
N LYS A 67 10.21 20.27 -28.42
CA LYS A 67 10.16 21.48 -29.25
C LYS A 67 8.81 21.62 -29.94
N TRP A 68 8.28 20.50 -30.47
CA TRP A 68 7.00 20.44 -31.16
C TRP A 68 5.84 20.82 -30.26
N PHE A 69 5.63 20.17 -29.12
CA PHE A 69 4.50 20.50 -28.28
C PHE A 69 4.61 21.92 -27.68
N LYS A 70 5.83 22.40 -27.39
CA LYS A 70 6.05 23.79 -26.97
C LYS A 70 5.65 24.80 -28.06
N SER A 71 5.89 24.50 -29.34
CA SER A 71 5.44 25.37 -30.43
C SER A 71 3.92 25.45 -30.56
N LEU A 72 3.19 24.45 -30.01
CA LEU A 72 1.74 24.47 -29.89
C LEU A 72 1.24 25.21 -28.64
N GLY A 73 2.13 25.80 -27.82
CA GLY A 73 1.78 26.47 -26.58
C GLY A 73 1.43 25.52 -25.43
N LEU A 74 1.73 24.22 -25.56
CA LEU A 74 1.40 23.23 -24.52
C LEU A 74 2.47 23.22 -23.41
N ASP A 75 1.98 23.16 -22.17
CA ASP A 75 2.83 23.01 -21.00
C ASP A 75 3.38 21.58 -20.84
N LYS A 76 4.64 21.48 -20.42
CA LYS A 76 5.34 20.21 -20.31
C LYS A 76 4.68 19.24 -19.32
N ASP A 77 4.30 19.72 -18.16
CA ASP A 77 3.78 18.88 -17.08
C ASP A 77 2.39 18.35 -17.44
N ASN A 78 1.57 19.16 -18.12
CA ASN A 78 0.29 18.75 -18.64
C ASN A 78 0.42 17.73 -19.78
N VAL A 79 1.34 17.95 -20.73
CA VAL A 79 1.59 17.00 -21.82
C VAL A 79 1.97 15.62 -21.29
N TYR A 80 2.93 15.54 -20.38
CA TYR A 80 3.33 14.25 -19.81
C TYR A 80 2.28 13.65 -18.90
N PHE A 81 1.51 14.46 -18.17
CA PHE A 81 0.39 13.99 -17.39
C PHE A 81 -0.68 13.32 -18.29
N TRP A 82 -1.10 13.96 -19.38
CA TRP A 82 -2.09 13.42 -20.31
C TRP A 82 -1.60 12.14 -21.02
N ILE A 83 -0.32 12.09 -21.41
CA ILE A 83 0.28 10.87 -21.98
C ILE A 83 0.26 9.73 -20.95
N ASN A 84 0.63 10.00 -19.71
CA ASN A 84 0.64 8.98 -18.67
C ASN A 84 -0.77 8.53 -18.30
N GLU A 85 -1.74 9.44 -18.24
CA GLU A 85 -3.16 9.15 -18.01
C GLU A 85 -3.70 8.24 -19.11
N PHE A 86 -3.42 8.55 -20.38
CA PHE A 86 -3.78 7.69 -21.51
C PHE A 86 -3.15 6.30 -21.41
N LYS A 87 -1.83 6.23 -21.18
CA LYS A 87 -1.11 4.96 -21.02
C LYS A 87 -1.67 4.11 -19.89
N PHE A 88 -1.97 4.73 -18.75
CA PHE A 88 -2.51 4.05 -17.58
C PHE A 88 -3.93 3.53 -17.84
N SER A 89 -4.81 4.39 -18.35
CA SER A 89 -6.22 4.03 -18.65
C SER A 89 -6.34 2.88 -19.64
N ARG A 90 -5.42 2.79 -20.61
CA ARG A 90 -5.37 1.72 -21.60
C ARG A 90 -5.12 0.33 -21.00
N ASN A 91 -4.48 0.27 -19.83
CA ASN A 91 -4.11 -0.95 -19.15
C ASN A 91 -5.08 -1.34 -18.02
N LEU A 92 -6.20 -0.62 -17.88
CA LEU A 92 -7.21 -0.95 -16.88
C LEU A 92 -8.03 -2.17 -17.33
N GLU A 93 -8.28 -3.08 -16.38
CA GLU A 93 -8.84 -4.40 -16.66
C GLU A 93 -10.33 -4.36 -17.01
N ASN A 94 -11.05 -3.37 -16.48
CA ASN A 94 -12.50 -3.30 -16.66
C ASN A 94 -13.05 -1.87 -16.66
N THR A 95 -14.29 -1.72 -17.13
CA THR A 95 -14.99 -0.44 -17.23
C THR A 95 -15.16 0.26 -15.88
N LYS A 96 -15.36 -0.49 -14.77
CA LYS A 96 -15.52 0.10 -13.44
C LYS A 96 -14.23 0.80 -12.99
N GLN A 97 -13.08 0.15 -13.18
CA GLN A 97 -11.78 0.77 -12.87
C GLN A 97 -11.52 2.02 -13.73
N ALA A 98 -11.88 1.97 -15.00
CA ALA A 98 -11.76 3.12 -15.90
C ALA A 98 -12.63 4.29 -15.45
N LEU A 99 -13.86 4.04 -15.00
CA LEU A 99 -14.76 5.06 -14.46
C LEU A 99 -14.24 5.66 -13.16
N ASN A 100 -13.83 4.81 -12.20
CA ASN A 100 -13.31 5.27 -10.92
C ASN A 100 -12.01 6.09 -11.09
N PHE A 101 -11.11 5.63 -11.95
CA PHE A 101 -9.90 6.38 -12.28
C PHE A 101 -10.22 7.68 -13.02
N GLY A 102 -11.15 7.65 -13.99
CA GLY A 102 -11.59 8.83 -14.73
C GLY A 102 -12.13 9.93 -13.82
N SER A 103 -12.95 9.58 -12.82
CA SER A 103 -13.55 10.51 -11.87
C SER A 103 -12.60 10.99 -10.75
N ALA A 104 -11.40 10.37 -10.63
CA ALA A 104 -10.43 10.76 -9.61
C ALA A 104 -9.83 12.14 -9.91
N SER A 105 -9.54 12.92 -8.85
CA SER A 105 -8.86 14.22 -8.97
C SER A 105 -7.47 14.08 -9.62
N LYS A 106 -6.97 15.14 -10.25
CA LYS A 106 -5.64 15.17 -10.90
C LYS A 106 -4.51 14.76 -9.94
N SER A 107 -4.58 15.17 -8.67
CA SER A 107 -3.61 14.80 -7.64
C SER A 107 -3.66 13.30 -7.37
N LEU A 108 -4.85 12.73 -7.19
CA LEU A 108 -5.04 11.30 -6.95
C LEU A 108 -4.60 10.44 -8.15
N LYS A 109 -4.93 10.89 -9.38
CA LYS A 109 -4.45 10.26 -10.62
C LYS A 109 -2.92 10.22 -10.69
N LYS A 110 -2.26 11.35 -10.35
CA LYS A 110 -0.79 11.42 -10.31
C LYS A 110 -0.20 10.39 -9.35
N ASP A 111 -0.78 10.23 -8.17
CA ASP A 111 -0.29 9.27 -7.17
C ASP A 111 -0.46 7.83 -7.63
N VAL A 112 -1.63 7.48 -8.15
CA VAL A 112 -1.92 6.13 -8.68
C VAL A 112 -1.01 5.75 -9.85
N MET A 113 -0.65 6.73 -10.69
CA MET A 113 0.23 6.51 -11.85
C MET A 113 1.73 6.47 -11.49
N LYS A 114 2.15 6.77 -10.25
CA LYS A 114 3.55 6.64 -9.85
C LYS A 114 4.03 5.20 -10.02
N LYS A 115 5.24 5.04 -10.55
CA LYS A 115 5.85 3.71 -10.76
C LYS A 115 5.97 2.90 -9.46
N ASN A 116 6.25 3.57 -8.36
CA ASN A 116 6.43 2.99 -7.01
C ASN A 116 5.19 3.14 -6.12
N ALA A 117 4.02 3.44 -6.70
CA ALA A 117 2.78 3.49 -5.94
C ALA A 117 2.47 2.09 -5.34
N PRO A 118 2.16 1.98 -4.05
CA PRO A 118 1.79 0.72 -3.43
C PRO A 118 0.61 0.10 -4.16
N ASN A 119 0.73 -1.19 -4.51
CA ASN A 119 -0.30 -1.87 -5.31
C ASN A 119 -1.67 -1.86 -4.61
N GLU A 120 -1.68 -2.05 -3.29
CA GLU A 120 -2.89 -2.02 -2.46
C GLU A 120 -3.58 -0.65 -2.53
N ALA A 121 -2.83 0.46 -2.40
CA ALA A 121 -3.37 1.80 -2.51
C ALA A 121 -3.89 2.11 -3.92
N LYS A 122 -3.18 1.63 -4.95
CA LYS A 122 -3.61 1.74 -6.34
C LYS A 122 -4.94 1.01 -6.58
N GLN A 123 -5.05 -0.23 -6.12
CA GLN A 123 -6.27 -1.02 -6.26
C GLN A 123 -7.45 -0.42 -5.49
N ALA A 124 -7.21 0.14 -4.29
CA ALA A 124 -8.25 0.81 -3.51
C ALA A 124 -8.88 1.99 -4.27
N VAL A 125 -8.07 2.77 -5.01
CA VAL A 125 -8.60 3.84 -5.88
C VAL A 125 -9.35 3.27 -7.08
N LEU A 126 -8.80 2.27 -7.75
CA LEU A 126 -9.42 1.64 -8.93
C LEU A 126 -10.74 0.94 -8.60
N ASN A 127 -10.89 0.42 -7.40
CA ASN A 127 -12.13 -0.18 -6.91
C ASN A 127 -13.16 0.87 -6.44
N GLY A 128 -12.73 2.12 -6.22
CA GLY A 128 -13.56 3.20 -5.71
C GLY A 128 -13.65 3.25 -4.17
N ASP A 129 -12.79 2.52 -3.47
CA ASP A 129 -12.72 2.50 -2.00
C ASP A 129 -12.09 3.80 -1.48
N ILE A 130 -11.19 4.39 -2.25
CA ILE A 130 -10.53 5.67 -2.00
C ILE A 130 -10.86 6.62 -3.14
N THR A 131 -11.38 7.80 -2.80
CA THR A 131 -11.81 8.82 -3.77
C THR A 131 -11.05 10.14 -3.63
N THR A 132 -10.30 10.32 -2.53
CA THR A 132 -9.58 11.57 -2.26
C THR A 132 -8.07 11.34 -2.13
N HIS A 133 -7.29 12.36 -2.50
CA HIS A 133 -5.84 12.36 -2.30
C HIS A 133 -5.45 12.20 -0.82
N LYS A 134 -6.22 12.79 0.10
CA LYS A 134 -5.97 12.70 1.55
C LYS A 134 -6.07 11.25 2.05
N GLU A 135 -7.10 10.52 1.61
CA GLU A 135 -7.27 9.09 1.94
C GLU A 135 -6.14 8.24 1.39
N TYR A 136 -5.71 8.53 0.15
CA TYR A 136 -4.60 7.83 -0.49
C TYR A 136 -3.30 7.99 0.30
N VAL A 137 -2.93 9.24 0.66
CA VAL A 137 -1.72 9.51 1.44
C VAL A 137 -1.77 8.86 2.83
N ALA A 138 -2.93 8.84 3.47
CA ALA A 138 -3.10 8.17 4.76
C ALA A 138 -2.91 6.65 4.63
N LEU A 139 -3.44 6.03 3.58
CA LEU A 139 -3.23 4.61 3.31
C LEU A 139 -1.76 4.31 2.98
N GLU A 140 -1.13 5.10 2.12
CA GLU A 140 0.28 4.94 1.77
C GLU A 140 1.19 4.98 3.02
N LYS A 141 0.93 5.94 3.92
CA LYS A 141 1.64 6.03 5.21
C LYS A 141 1.43 4.78 6.07
N LYS A 142 0.20 4.28 6.14
CA LYS A 142 -0.13 3.08 6.92
C LYS A 142 0.54 1.83 6.35
N LEU A 143 0.55 1.69 5.03
CA LEU A 143 1.23 0.59 4.34
C LEU A 143 2.74 0.61 4.62
N LYS A 144 3.36 1.77 4.51
CA LYS A 144 4.79 1.93 4.81
C LYS A 144 5.12 1.59 6.26
N GLN A 145 4.27 1.99 7.21
CA GLN A 145 4.45 1.62 8.62
C GLN A 145 4.37 0.10 8.82
N ARG A 146 3.40 -0.56 8.17
CA ARG A 146 3.27 -2.02 8.24
C ARG A 146 4.45 -2.76 7.61
N GLU A 147 4.96 -2.27 6.48
CA GLU A 147 6.16 -2.84 5.87
C GLU A 147 7.37 -2.75 6.83
N GLN A 148 7.53 -1.60 7.50
CA GLN A 148 8.59 -1.44 8.48
C GLN A 148 8.41 -2.38 9.68
N GLU A 149 7.21 -2.46 10.24
CA GLU A 149 6.90 -3.39 11.34
C GLU A 149 7.15 -4.85 10.96
N LEU A 150 6.83 -5.23 9.72
CA LEU A 150 7.11 -6.57 9.21
C LEU A 150 8.62 -6.83 9.10
N ALA A 151 9.37 -5.88 8.55
CA ALA A 151 10.82 -5.98 8.45
C ALA A 151 11.48 -6.12 9.82
N ASP A 152 11.06 -5.31 10.81
CA ASP A 152 11.57 -5.37 12.18
C ASP A 152 11.25 -6.73 12.85
N ARG A 153 10.07 -7.27 12.59
CA ARG A 153 9.67 -8.60 13.08
C ARG A 153 10.48 -9.72 12.42
N ASP A 154 10.68 -9.64 11.11
CA ASP A 154 11.47 -10.63 10.38
C ASP A 154 12.93 -10.65 10.86
N GLU A 155 13.53 -9.47 11.14
CA GLU A 155 14.85 -9.36 11.75
C GLU A 155 14.87 -9.99 13.14
N THR A 156 13.85 -9.72 13.97
CA THR A 156 13.73 -10.31 15.31
C THR A 156 13.62 -11.84 15.22
N ILE A 157 12.82 -12.37 14.30
CA ILE A 157 12.68 -13.81 14.09
C ILE A 157 14.00 -14.43 13.64
N ALA A 158 14.72 -13.78 12.71
CA ALA A 158 16.02 -14.26 12.25
C ALA A 158 17.05 -14.33 13.40
N ASN A 159 17.09 -13.30 14.26
CA ASN A 159 17.97 -13.27 15.42
C ASN A 159 17.63 -14.37 16.44
N GLN A 160 16.34 -14.56 16.74
CA GLN A 160 15.89 -15.61 17.64
C GLN A 160 16.20 -17.01 17.10
N GLN A 161 16.06 -17.22 15.79
CA GLN A 161 16.42 -18.48 15.15
C GLN A 161 17.92 -18.77 15.26
N ALA A 162 18.77 -17.76 15.07
CA ALA A 162 20.21 -17.87 15.22
C ALA A 162 20.59 -18.24 16.66
N GLU A 163 20.00 -17.54 17.67
CA GLU A 163 20.21 -17.85 19.09
C GLU A 163 19.77 -19.28 19.45
N LEU A 164 18.63 -19.73 18.95
CA LEU A 164 18.15 -21.10 19.16
C LEU A 164 19.09 -22.14 18.56
N GLU A 165 19.63 -21.89 17.38
CA GLU A 165 20.59 -22.77 16.75
C GLU A 165 21.90 -22.85 17.53
N ASP A 166 22.41 -21.73 18.01
CA ASP A 166 23.63 -21.70 18.84
C ASP A 166 23.42 -22.36 20.19
N ASN A 167 22.29 -22.13 20.84
CA ASN A 167 21.93 -22.83 22.08
C ASN A 167 21.85 -24.35 21.86
N ARG A 168 21.30 -24.79 20.72
CA ARG A 168 21.25 -26.22 20.36
C ARG A 168 22.63 -26.81 20.17
N LYS A 169 23.56 -26.09 19.54
CA LYS A 169 24.97 -26.51 19.39
C LYS A 169 25.64 -26.67 20.75
N VAL A 170 25.50 -25.66 21.63
CA VAL A 170 26.03 -25.70 22.99
C VAL A 170 25.46 -26.87 23.78
N GLN A 171 24.17 -27.13 23.68
CA GLN A 171 23.50 -28.24 24.35
C GLN A 171 24.02 -29.61 23.89
N LEU A 172 24.25 -29.77 22.59
CA LEU A 172 24.84 -30.97 22.00
C LEU A 172 26.27 -31.19 22.50
N GLU A 173 27.08 -30.13 22.59
CA GLU A 173 28.45 -30.19 23.10
C GLU A 173 28.48 -30.54 24.59
N LEU A 174 27.61 -29.91 25.40
CA LEU A 174 27.49 -30.22 26.82
C LEU A 174 27.05 -31.68 27.05
N ASN A 175 26.10 -32.18 26.28
CA ASN A 175 25.66 -33.58 26.37
C ASN A 175 26.80 -34.55 26.02
N LYS A 176 27.58 -34.26 24.98
CA LYS A 176 28.76 -35.02 24.60
C LYS A 176 29.80 -35.03 25.74
N ARG A 177 30.10 -33.87 26.27
CA ARG A 177 31.06 -33.73 27.38
C ARG A 177 30.60 -34.45 28.66
N ASN A 178 29.30 -34.37 28.99
CA ASN A 178 28.74 -35.13 30.12
C ASN A 178 28.82 -36.62 29.93
N SER A 179 28.58 -37.10 28.69
CA SER A 179 28.73 -38.53 28.34
C SER A 179 30.18 -38.99 28.44
N GLU A 180 31.13 -38.17 28.03
CA GLU A 180 32.59 -38.46 28.18
C GLU A 180 33.02 -38.48 29.65
N LEU A 181 32.56 -37.54 30.47
CA LEU A 181 32.84 -37.47 31.89
C LEU A 181 32.25 -38.67 32.66
N SER A 182 31.01 -39.10 32.29
CA SER A 182 30.39 -40.28 32.92
C SER A 182 31.13 -41.58 32.61
N LYS A 183 31.82 -41.67 31.45
CA LYS A 183 32.65 -42.83 31.08
C LYS A 183 34.02 -42.83 31.79
N GLN A 184 34.49 -41.66 32.28
CA GLN A 184 35.78 -41.53 32.96
C GLN A 184 35.71 -41.69 34.49
N GLN A 185 34.50 -41.79 35.07
CA GLN A 185 34.38 -42.05 36.51
C GLN A 185 34.61 -43.54 36.81
N PRO A 186 35.66 -43.94 37.58
CA PRO A 186 35.78 -45.29 38.10
C PRO A 186 34.66 -45.54 39.09
N GLU A 187 34.20 -46.80 39.14
CA GLU A 187 33.11 -47.30 40.02
C GLU A 187 33.30 -46.78 41.46
N GLN A 188 32.66 -45.68 41.79
CA GLN A 188 32.52 -45.28 43.20
C GLN A 188 31.24 -45.91 43.76
N LYS A 189 31.44 -46.67 44.87
CA LYS A 189 30.39 -47.30 45.66
C LYS A 189 29.20 -46.36 45.88
N VAL A 190 28.05 -46.83 45.50
CA VAL A 190 26.76 -46.18 45.69
C VAL A 190 26.51 -45.97 47.18
N ILE A 191 26.71 -44.74 47.67
CA ILE A 191 26.08 -44.27 48.89
C ILE A 191 24.73 -43.70 48.47
N THR A 192 23.67 -44.49 48.68
CA THR A 192 22.29 -44.09 48.44
C THR A 192 21.93 -42.93 49.38
N LYS A 193 22.18 -41.68 48.95
CA LYS A 193 21.49 -40.54 49.50
C LYS A 193 20.23 -40.35 48.67
N THR A 194 19.08 -40.61 49.28
CA THR A 194 17.76 -40.31 48.73
C THR A 194 17.69 -38.80 48.56
N VAL A 195 18.03 -38.32 47.37
CA VAL A 195 17.71 -36.96 46.96
C VAL A 195 16.30 -37.00 46.41
N THR A 196 15.37 -36.48 47.19
CA THR A 196 13.99 -36.20 46.71
C THR A 196 14.11 -35.31 45.49
N LYS A 197 13.89 -35.92 44.30
CA LYS A 197 13.84 -35.21 43.05
C LYS A 197 12.53 -34.40 43.10
N GLU A 198 12.62 -33.13 43.44
CA GLU A 198 11.49 -32.23 43.15
C GLU A 198 11.29 -32.24 41.64
N VAL A 199 10.25 -32.93 41.25
CA VAL A 199 9.72 -32.82 39.90
C VAL A 199 9.29 -31.38 39.75
N PRO A 200 9.77 -30.61 38.77
CA PRO A 200 9.27 -29.27 38.56
C PRO A 200 7.77 -29.36 38.31
N VAL A 201 7.01 -28.99 39.33
CA VAL A 201 5.56 -28.85 39.21
C VAL A 201 5.34 -27.79 38.15
N LYS A 202 4.67 -28.16 37.10
CA LYS A 202 4.20 -27.17 36.13
C LYS A 202 3.49 -26.06 36.92
N PRO A 203 3.80 -24.78 36.70
CA PRO A 203 3.00 -23.73 37.30
C PRO A 203 1.52 -23.97 37.01
N ASP A 204 0.67 -23.76 37.98
CA ASP A 204 -0.79 -24.04 37.87
C ASP A 204 -1.44 -23.27 36.71
N ASP A 205 -0.79 -22.20 36.23
CA ASP A 205 -1.23 -21.36 35.11
C ASP A 205 -0.64 -21.75 33.74
N TYR A 206 0.21 -22.78 33.65
CA TYR A 206 0.90 -23.17 32.40
C TYR A 206 -0.08 -23.52 31.26
N ASP A 207 -1.15 -24.23 31.57
CA ASP A 207 -2.13 -24.64 30.60
C ASP A 207 -3.04 -23.44 30.19
N GLU A 208 -3.29 -22.51 31.10
CA GLU A 208 -3.99 -21.23 30.80
C GLU A 208 -3.14 -20.31 29.91
N ILE A 209 -1.85 -20.17 30.22
CA ILE A 209 -0.91 -19.38 29.40
C ILE A 209 -0.81 -19.99 28.00
N LYS A 210 -0.71 -21.29 27.88
CA LYS A 210 -0.66 -22.00 26.60
C LYS A 210 -1.94 -21.80 25.79
N ALA A 211 -3.11 -21.89 26.41
CA ALA A 211 -4.38 -21.61 25.77
C ALA A 211 -4.46 -20.16 25.28
N LYS A 212 -4.00 -19.21 26.09
CA LYS A 212 -3.98 -17.77 25.73
C LYS A 212 -3.02 -17.45 24.60
N ILE A 213 -1.90 -18.15 24.50
CA ILE A 213 -0.96 -18.03 23.36
C ILE A 213 -1.60 -18.56 22.07
N VAL A 214 -2.36 -19.65 22.12
CA VAL A 214 -3.09 -20.17 20.96
C VAL A 214 -4.19 -19.21 20.53
N GLU A 215 -4.98 -18.71 21.46
CA GLU A 215 -6.04 -17.73 21.20
C GLU A 215 -5.50 -16.43 20.58
N LEU A 216 -4.41 -15.89 21.11
CA LEU A 216 -3.75 -14.70 20.55
C LEU A 216 -3.18 -14.93 19.15
N LYS A 217 -2.69 -16.14 18.86
CA LYS A 217 -2.24 -16.50 17.50
C LYS A 217 -3.39 -16.61 16.52
N GLU A 218 -4.52 -17.18 16.93
CA GLU A 218 -5.72 -17.27 16.12
C GLU A 218 -6.35 -15.88 15.89
N GLN A 219 -6.34 -15.03 16.90
CA GLN A 219 -6.82 -13.65 16.80
C GLN A 219 -5.92 -12.81 15.88
N SER A 220 -4.60 -12.95 15.99
CA SER A 220 -3.64 -12.32 15.07
C SER A 220 -3.77 -12.80 13.63
N ALA A 221 -4.15 -14.07 13.41
CA ALA A 221 -4.42 -14.60 12.07
C ALA A 221 -5.73 -14.04 11.49
N LYS A 222 -6.78 -13.95 12.31
CA LYS A 222 -8.07 -13.34 11.93
C LYS A 222 -7.96 -11.84 11.68
N ASP A 223 -7.13 -11.13 12.45
CA ASP A 223 -6.86 -9.70 12.23
C ASP A 223 -6.08 -9.45 10.93
N LYS A 224 -5.31 -10.43 10.46
CA LYS A 224 -4.65 -10.37 9.14
C LYS A 224 -5.62 -10.56 7.97
N GLU A 225 -6.67 -11.37 8.15
CA GLU A 225 -7.70 -11.61 7.12
C GLU A 225 -8.79 -10.55 7.08
N ASN A 226 -9.10 -9.91 8.22
CA ASN A 226 -10.17 -8.92 8.36
C ASN A 226 -9.58 -7.50 8.45
N ILE A 227 -8.95 -7.02 7.38
CA ILE A 227 -8.79 -5.59 7.18
C ILE A 227 -10.16 -5.08 6.75
N ASP A 228 -10.99 -4.73 7.73
CA ASP A 228 -12.30 -4.12 7.49
C ASP A 228 -12.10 -2.69 6.98
N TRP A 229 -11.99 -2.55 5.66
CA TRP A 229 -11.88 -1.29 4.95
C TRP A 229 -13.04 -0.33 5.25
N ASN A 230 -14.19 -0.85 5.70
CA ASN A 230 -15.33 -0.03 6.10
C ASN A 230 -15.05 0.68 7.43
N LYS A 231 -14.41 0.03 8.39
CA LYS A 231 -13.95 0.66 9.64
C LYS A 231 -12.87 1.71 9.39
N PHE A 232 -11.99 1.47 8.41
CA PHE A 232 -11.01 2.46 7.99
C PHE A 232 -11.69 3.73 7.45
N ARG A 233 -12.72 3.55 6.63
CA ARG A 233 -13.50 4.66 6.04
C ARG A 233 -14.28 5.45 7.09
N GLU A 234 -14.85 4.83 8.11
CA GLU A 234 -15.56 5.50 9.21
C GLU A 234 -14.60 6.33 10.08
N ASN A 235 -13.41 5.81 10.40
CA ASN A 235 -12.41 6.52 11.20
C ASN A 235 -11.75 7.70 10.46
N MET A 236 -11.92 7.81 9.15
CA MET A 236 -11.40 8.92 8.34
C MET A 236 -12.42 10.04 8.13
N LYS A 237 -13.69 9.84 8.53
CA LYS A 237 -14.76 10.86 8.43
C LYS A 237 -14.94 11.70 9.71
N ASN A 238 -14.30 11.31 10.79
CA ASN A 238 -14.20 12.07 12.06
C ASN A 238 -12.80 12.73 12.16
#